data_0e478df55bd01184087441cbcb43a618
#
_entry.id   0e478df55bd01184087441cbcb43a618
#
_cell.length_a   1.000
_cell.length_b   1.000
_cell.length_c   1.000
_cell.angle_alpha   90.00
_cell.angle_beta   90.00
_cell.angle_gamma   90.00
#
_symmetry.space_group_name_H-M   'P 1'
#
loop_
_entity.id
_entity.type
_entity.pdbx_description
1 polymer ?
#
loop_
_entity_poly.entity_id
_entity_poly.type
_entity_poly.pdbx_seq_one_letter_code
_entity_poly.pdbx_strand_id
1 'polypeptide(L)'
;NVEVEDVYYKGQLIDKNENIVIKPCAPELKNTVHVAEFSKEAFHLESKDGTFPVILCEEGQITTRKGTLKASDGPCEFQPDDDYQKIAVVERHKATGKIGRGVIGGFGIRGGAIASSVSHDSHNIIVIGDNDEDMELAVRELIRTQGGYTIVENHKVFDTLALPVMGLMSDKGFEKDNATLKRMIQKAHDMGVKKGHDPFITLSFMAL
;
A
#
# COMPACT_ATOMS: atom_id res chain seq x y z
N ASN A 1 15.17 -11.30 -21.28
CA ASN A 1 13.97 -10.49 -21.50
C ASN A 1 12.99 -11.33 -22.30
N VAL A 2 11.71 -11.25 -21.94
CA VAL A 2 10.62 -11.82 -22.74
C VAL A 2 10.02 -10.66 -23.51
N GLU A 3 9.99 -10.75 -24.82
CA GLU A 3 9.34 -9.77 -25.71
C GLU A 3 8.11 -10.42 -26.32
N VAL A 4 6.99 -9.70 -26.28
CA VAL A 4 5.75 -10.16 -26.92
C VAL A 4 5.79 -9.72 -28.38
N GLU A 5 5.86 -10.70 -29.28
CA GLU A 5 5.84 -10.44 -30.74
C GLU A 5 4.41 -10.23 -31.23
N ASP A 6 3.52 -11.18 -30.91
CA ASP A 6 2.14 -11.19 -31.36
C ASP A 6 1.17 -11.52 -30.22
N VAL A 7 -0.05 -10.97 -30.32
CA VAL A 7 -1.16 -11.31 -29.42
C VAL A 7 -2.34 -11.81 -30.25
N TYR A 8 -2.87 -12.98 -29.91
CA TYR A 8 -4.03 -13.57 -30.59
C TYR A 8 -5.23 -13.65 -29.63
N TYR A 9 -6.40 -13.28 -30.11
CA TYR A 9 -7.67 -13.47 -29.43
C TYR A 9 -8.62 -14.27 -30.31
N LYS A 10 -9.13 -15.38 -29.80
CA LYS A 10 -10.00 -16.33 -30.57
C LYS A 10 -9.42 -16.75 -31.93
N GLY A 11 -8.10 -16.92 -32.00
CA GLY A 11 -7.39 -17.32 -33.23
C GLY A 11 -7.16 -16.19 -34.25
N GLN A 12 -7.50 -14.95 -33.94
CA GLN A 12 -7.23 -13.77 -34.76
C GLN A 12 -6.11 -12.94 -34.18
N LEU A 13 -5.18 -12.51 -35.01
CA LEU A 13 -4.13 -11.55 -34.59
C LEU A 13 -4.78 -10.22 -34.20
N ILE A 14 -4.45 -9.74 -33.01
CA ILE A 14 -4.90 -8.42 -32.55
C ILE A 14 -4.03 -7.34 -33.19
N ASP A 15 -4.63 -6.49 -34.00
CA ASP A 15 -3.96 -5.28 -34.50
C ASP A 15 -3.84 -4.26 -33.37
N LYS A 16 -2.62 -3.75 -33.13
CA LYS A 16 -2.33 -2.68 -32.16
C LYS A 16 -3.11 -1.39 -32.45
N ASN A 17 -3.66 -1.25 -33.64
CA ASN A 17 -4.43 -0.09 -34.07
C ASN A 17 -5.96 -0.30 -33.98
N GLU A 18 -6.44 -1.47 -33.56
CA GLU A 18 -7.87 -1.65 -33.33
C GLU A 18 -8.36 -0.73 -32.21
N ASN A 19 -9.36 0.10 -32.52
CA ASN A 19 -10.05 0.92 -31.55
C ASN A 19 -10.83 0.03 -30.58
N ILE A 20 -10.23 -0.32 -29.46
CA ILE A 20 -10.92 -1.02 -28.37
C ILE A 20 -11.96 -0.05 -27.79
N VAL A 21 -13.23 -0.36 -27.98
CA VAL A 21 -14.33 0.36 -27.35
C VAL A 21 -14.39 -0.01 -25.88
N ILE A 22 -13.79 0.82 -25.03
CA ILE A 22 -13.89 0.64 -23.57
C ILE A 22 -15.28 1.11 -23.14
N LYS A 23 -16.07 0.20 -22.61
CA LYS A 23 -17.36 0.56 -22.00
C LYS A 23 -17.11 1.34 -20.70
N PRO A 24 -17.89 2.41 -20.42
CA PRO A 24 -17.81 3.09 -19.13
C PRO A 24 -18.04 2.11 -17.97
N CYS A 25 -17.29 2.30 -16.88
CA CYS A 25 -17.52 1.56 -15.65
C CYS A 25 -18.90 1.91 -15.07
N ALA A 26 -19.60 0.91 -14.57
CA ALA A 26 -20.88 1.10 -13.89
C ALA A 26 -20.71 2.02 -12.65
N PRO A 27 -21.56 3.04 -12.46
CA PRO A 27 -21.40 4.04 -11.39
C PRO A 27 -21.35 3.42 -9.98
N GLU A 28 -22.06 2.33 -9.75
CA GLU A 28 -22.14 1.60 -8.47
C GLU A 28 -20.79 0.95 -8.07
N LEU A 29 -19.86 0.80 -9.00
CA LEU A 29 -18.52 0.31 -8.73
C LEU A 29 -17.55 1.40 -8.27
N LYS A 30 -18.01 2.65 -8.20
CA LYS A 30 -17.27 3.79 -7.67
C LYS A 30 -17.77 4.17 -6.28
N ASN A 31 -16.99 4.99 -5.56
CA ASN A 31 -17.30 5.41 -4.19
C ASN A 31 -17.48 4.22 -3.23
N THR A 32 -16.54 3.30 -3.25
CA THR A 32 -16.56 2.07 -2.43
C THR A 32 -15.59 2.11 -1.25
N VAL A 33 -14.94 3.26 -1.02
CA VAL A 33 -14.03 3.46 0.11
C VAL A 33 -14.76 4.25 1.20
N HIS A 34 -15.14 3.55 2.26
CA HIS A 34 -15.88 4.08 3.40
C HIS A 34 -15.09 3.84 4.69
N VAL A 35 -14.37 4.86 5.15
CA VAL A 35 -13.56 4.82 6.37
C VAL A 35 -14.23 5.69 7.42
N ALA A 36 -14.29 5.21 8.67
CA ALA A 36 -14.73 6.05 9.80
C ALA A 36 -13.72 7.18 10.07
N GLU A 37 -14.16 8.21 10.79
CA GLU A 37 -13.26 9.27 11.24
C GLU A 37 -12.12 8.69 12.09
N PHE A 38 -10.90 9.15 11.82
CA PHE A 38 -9.68 8.79 12.53
C PHE A 38 -8.70 9.96 12.49
N SER A 39 -7.67 9.86 13.33
CA SER A 39 -6.56 10.81 13.35
C SER A 39 -5.24 10.04 13.46
N LYS A 40 -4.10 10.73 13.46
CA LYS A 40 -2.77 10.09 13.54
C LYS A 40 -2.59 9.22 14.78
N GLU A 41 -3.27 9.54 15.88
CA GLU A 41 -3.25 8.76 17.12
C GLU A 41 -3.76 7.32 16.91
N ALA A 42 -4.52 7.08 15.84
CA ALA A 42 -4.94 5.73 15.46
C ALA A 42 -3.78 4.82 15.05
N PHE A 43 -2.62 5.39 14.73
CA PHE A 43 -1.39 4.64 14.39
C PHE A 43 -0.42 4.50 15.56
N HIS A 44 -0.75 5.09 16.71
CA HIS A 44 0.03 4.97 17.93
C HIS A 44 0.12 3.51 18.38
N LEU A 45 1.31 3.05 18.70
CA LEU A 45 1.58 1.66 19.05
C LEU A 45 2.38 1.57 20.34
N GLU A 46 1.78 0.99 21.38
CA GLU A 46 2.36 0.82 22.70
C GLU A 46 2.50 -0.65 23.09
N SER A 47 3.49 -0.95 23.92
CA SER A 47 3.65 -2.22 24.61
C SER A 47 3.77 -2.01 26.11
N LYS A 48 3.17 -2.93 26.89
CA LYS A 48 3.24 -2.91 28.37
C LYS A 48 4.53 -3.48 28.92
N ASP A 49 5.16 -4.38 28.18
CA ASP A 49 6.40 -5.07 28.56
C ASP A 49 7.60 -4.71 27.68
N GLY A 50 7.41 -3.73 26.79
CA GLY A 50 8.43 -3.31 25.84
C GLY A 50 8.68 -4.25 24.69
N THR A 51 7.80 -5.24 24.47
CA THR A 51 7.95 -6.27 23.45
C THR A 51 6.88 -6.11 22.38
N PHE A 52 7.29 -6.14 21.11
CA PHE A 52 6.40 -6.04 19.96
C PHE A 52 6.50 -7.29 19.08
N PRO A 53 5.36 -7.91 18.70
CA PRO A 53 5.37 -8.89 17.61
C PRO A 53 5.70 -8.18 16.29
N VAL A 54 6.51 -8.83 15.48
CA VAL A 54 7.00 -8.25 14.21
C VAL A 54 6.67 -9.16 13.05
N ILE A 55 6.20 -8.56 11.95
CA ILE A 55 6.13 -9.18 10.64
C ILE A 55 7.49 -8.98 9.97
N LEU A 56 8.24 -10.03 9.72
CA LEU A 56 9.55 -9.96 9.05
C LEU A 56 9.37 -10.25 7.56
N CYS A 57 9.66 -9.25 6.73
CA CYS A 57 9.72 -9.41 5.28
C CYS A 57 10.98 -10.18 4.88
N GLU A 58 10.84 -11.08 3.93
CA GLU A 58 11.95 -11.80 3.31
C GLU A 58 12.19 -11.27 1.90
N GLU A 59 13.43 -10.92 1.60
CA GLU A 59 13.79 -10.36 0.29
C GLU A 59 13.44 -11.35 -0.83
N GLY A 60 12.78 -10.84 -1.88
CA GLY A 60 12.34 -11.64 -3.03
C GLY A 60 11.21 -12.63 -2.75
N GLN A 61 10.56 -12.54 -1.57
CA GLN A 61 9.44 -13.40 -1.19
C GLN A 61 8.19 -12.57 -0.89
N ILE A 62 7.02 -13.18 -1.06
CA ILE A 62 5.74 -12.64 -0.58
C ILE A 62 5.37 -13.22 0.79
N THR A 63 6.06 -14.26 1.22
CA THR A 63 5.90 -14.86 2.54
C THR A 63 6.64 -14.07 3.60
N THR A 64 6.14 -14.12 4.83
CA THR A 64 6.72 -13.45 5.98
C THR A 64 7.04 -14.44 7.09
N ARG A 65 7.88 -14.03 8.03
CA ARG A 65 8.11 -14.75 9.28
C ARG A 65 7.62 -13.93 10.47
N LYS A 66 7.16 -14.61 11.49
CA LYS A 66 6.88 -13.99 12.77
C LYS A 66 8.20 -13.76 13.52
N GLY A 67 8.39 -12.52 13.96
CA GLY A 67 9.50 -12.12 14.82
C GLY A 67 9.01 -11.47 16.10
N THR A 68 9.97 -11.06 16.91
CA THR A 68 9.74 -10.31 18.15
C THR A 68 10.83 -9.26 18.30
N LEU A 69 10.43 -8.02 18.59
CA LEU A 69 11.34 -6.92 18.91
C LEU A 69 11.18 -6.58 20.39
N LYS A 70 12.27 -6.59 21.14
CA LYS A 70 12.32 -6.04 22.47
C LYS A 70 12.90 -4.63 22.42
N ALA A 71 12.05 -3.62 22.57
CA ALA A 71 12.43 -2.21 22.51
C ALA A 71 12.82 -1.64 23.88
N SER A 72 12.27 -2.18 24.99
CA SER A 72 12.61 -1.77 26.36
C SER A 72 12.36 -2.89 27.36
N ASP A 73 12.73 -2.67 28.63
CA ASP A 73 12.43 -3.58 29.76
C ASP A 73 11.13 -3.22 30.50
N GLY A 74 10.31 -2.35 29.94
CA GLY A 74 9.04 -1.90 30.52
C GLY A 74 8.14 -1.26 29.49
N PRO A 75 7.04 -0.64 29.92
CA PRO A 75 6.08 0.01 29.03
C PRO A 75 6.77 1.06 28.14
N CYS A 76 6.50 1.00 26.86
CA CYS A 76 7.01 1.97 25.89
C CYS A 76 6.11 2.11 24.69
N GLU A 77 6.25 3.24 24.01
CA GLU A 77 5.76 3.46 22.66
C GLU A 77 6.78 2.96 21.63
N PHE A 78 6.29 2.35 20.56
CA PHE A 78 7.15 1.95 19.45
C PHE A 78 7.60 3.18 18.67
N GLN A 79 8.92 3.32 18.55
CA GLN A 79 9.55 4.32 17.69
C GLN A 79 10.15 3.62 16.48
N PRO A 80 9.73 3.97 15.25
CA PRO A 80 10.31 3.43 14.03
C PRO A 80 11.79 3.76 13.91
N ASP A 81 12.54 2.86 13.29
CA ASP A 81 13.97 3.01 12.98
C ASP A 81 14.28 2.50 11.56
N ASP A 82 15.56 2.35 11.25
CA ASP A 82 16.01 1.91 9.93
C ASP A 82 15.58 0.48 9.57
N ASP A 83 15.40 -0.39 10.56
CA ASP A 83 15.09 -1.80 10.37
C ASP A 83 13.60 -2.11 10.59
N TYR A 84 12.92 -1.32 11.42
CA TYR A 84 11.54 -1.55 11.84
C TYR A 84 10.66 -0.32 11.64
N GLN A 85 9.54 -0.51 10.97
CA GLN A 85 8.55 0.54 10.72
C GLN A 85 7.18 0.14 11.27
N LYS A 86 6.27 1.11 11.36
CA LYS A 86 4.85 0.87 11.68
C LYS A 86 4.12 0.33 10.45
N ILE A 87 3.20 -0.60 10.67
CA ILE A 87 2.23 -1.07 9.68
C ILE A 87 0.84 -1.00 10.27
N ALA A 88 -0.13 -0.59 9.45
CA ALA A 88 -1.53 -0.61 9.86
C ALA A 88 -2.45 -1.05 8.73
N VAL A 89 -3.58 -1.66 9.11
CA VAL A 89 -4.67 -2.05 8.21
C VAL A 89 -5.93 -1.35 8.66
N VAL A 90 -6.46 -0.46 7.82
CA VAL A 90 -7.64 0.38 8.09
C VAL A 90 -8.83 -0.19 7.35
N GLU A 91 -9.89 -0.54 8.08
CA GLU A 91 -11.13 -1.03 7.49
C GLU A 91 -11.79 0.05 6.63
N ARG A 92 -12.16 -0.30 5.37
CA ARG A 92 -12.69 0.66 4.38
C ARG A 92 -14.03 0.31 3.75
N HIS A 93 -14.70 -0.73 4.19
CA HIS A 93 -15.92 -1.21 3.54
C HIS A 93 -17.18 -0.76 4.26
N LYS A 94 -17.15 -0.68 5.59
CA LYS A 94 -18.31 -0.47 6.46
C LYS A 94 -18.15 0.68 7.43
N ALA A 95 -17.08 1.44 7.34
CA ALA A 95 -16.74 2.53 8.27
C ALA A 95 -16.85 2.12 9.74
N THR A 96 -16.32 0.93 10.09
CA THR A 96 -16.41 0.40 11.45
C THR A 96 -15.42 1.05 12.42
N GLY A 97 -14.45 1.80 11.92
CA GLY A 97 -13.36 2.39 12.71
C GLY A 97 -12.31 1.38 13.17
N LYS A 98 -12.35 0.13 12.69
CA LYS A 98 -11.35 -0.88 13.06
C LYS A 98 -10.03 -0.60 12.34
N ILE A 99 -8.95 -0.52 13.13
CA ILE A 99 -7.59 -0.36 12.64
C ILE A 99 -6.71 -1.40 13.34
N GLY A 100 -6.15 -2.35 12.56
CA GLY A 100 -5.10 -3.25 13.00
C GLY A 100 -3.75 -2.55 12.92
N ARG A 101 -2.87 -2.76 13.90
CA ARG A 101 -1.54 -2.12 13.99
C ARG A 101 -0.49 -3.14 14.34
N GLY A 102 0.72 -2.92 13.87
CA GLY A 102 1.85 -3.78 14.15
C GLY A 102 3.19 -3.15 13.77
N VAL A 103 4.22 -3.93 13.95
CA VAL A 103 5.59 -3.62 13.53
C VAL A 103 5.96 -4.51 12.36
N ILE A 104 6.61 -3.93 11.36
CA ILE A 104 7.17 -4.65 10.23
C ILE A 104 8.69 -4.42 10.19
N GLY A 105 9.43 -5.50 9.95
CA GLY A 105 10.89 -5.46 9.77
C GLY A 105 11.29 -5.88 8.36
N GLY A 106 12.35 -5.26 7.86
CA GLY A 106 12.95 -5.63 6.58
C GLY A 106 12.35 -4.96 5.35
N PHE A 107 11.34 -4.10 5.48
CA PHE A 107 10.76 -3.34 4.36
C PHE A 107 11.60 -2.12 4.00
N GLY A 108 11.93 -1.27 4.98
CA GLY A 108 12.99 -0.26 4.90
C GLY A 108 12.58 1.15 4.51
N ILE A 109 11.29 1.51 4.51
CA ILE A 109 10.85 2.88 4.16
C ILE A 109 11.31 3.91 5.19
N ARG A 110 11.71 5.11 4.71
CA ARG A 110 12.20 6.24 5.53
C ARG A 110 11.66 7.57 5.01
N GLY A 111 11.40 8.50 5.94
CA GLY A 111 10.96 9.86 5.64
C GLY A 111 9.56 9.93 5.09
N GLY A 112 8.69 8.95 5.42
CA GLY A 112 7.34 8.98 4.92
C GLY A 112 6.53 7.70 5.06
N ALA A 113 5.53 7.54 4.19
CA ALA A 113 4.61 6.40 4.19
C ALA A 113 4.24 5.95 2.78
N ILE A 114 3.92 4.67 2.66
CA ILE A 114 3.33 4.05 1.46
C ILE A 114 2.01 3.40 1.87
N ALA A 115 0.95 3.61 1.09
CA ALA A 115 -0.33 2.97 1.32
C ALA A 115 -0.93 2.37 0.04
N SER A 116 -1.75 1.34 0.23
CA SER A 116 -2.46 0.62 -0.83
C SER A 116 -3.87 0.24 -0.38
N SER A 117 -4.84 0.32 -1.27
CA SER A 117 -6.16 -0.30 -1.11
C SER A 117 -6.24 -1.69 -1.75
N VAL A 118 -5.17 -2.14 -2.41
CA VAL A 118 -5.02 -3.50 -2.92
C VAL A 118 -4.31 -4.32 -1.84
N SER A 119 -5.07 -4.98 -0.99
CA SER A 119 -4.58 -5.74 0.17
C SER A 119 -5.28 -7.10 0.19
N HIS A 120 -4.54 -8.15 -0.07
CA HIS A 120 -5.08 -9.51 -0.15
C HIS A 120 -5.46 -10.06 1.23
N ASP A 121 -6.62 -10.71 1.41
CA ASP A 121 -7.77 -10.78 0.47
C ASP A 121 -8.85 -9.75 0.83
N SER A 122 -8.66 -9.04 1.96
CA SER A 122 -9.67 -8.15 2.55
C SER A 122 -9.89 -6.87 1.76
N HIS A 123 -8.91 -6.47 0.96
CA HIS A 123 -8.86 -5.18 0.26
C HIS A 123 -9.16 -3.96 1.16
N ASN A 124 -8.75 -4.05 2.42
CA ASN A 124 -8.69 -2.91 3.32
C ASN A 124 -7.53 -1.98 2.93
N ILE A 125 -7.48 -0.76 3.46
CA ILE A 125 -6.31 0.08 3.25
C ILE A 125 -5.19 -0.42 4.16
N ILE A 126 -4.06 -0.75 3.56
CA ILE A 126 -2.83 -1.08 4.27
C ILE A 126 -1.82 0.06 4.09
N VAL A 127 -1.14 0.43 5.17
CA VAL A 127 -0.15 1.52 5.19
C VAL A 127 1.07 1.12 6.00
N ILE A 128 2.24 1.45 5.48
CA ILE A 128 3.54 1.35 6.18
C ILE A 128 4.16 2.75 6.22
N GLY A 129 4.75 3.10 7.36
CA GLY A 129 5.46 4.37 7.49
C GLY A 129 6.38 4.43 8.70
N ASP A 130 7.21 5.44 8.73
CA ASP A 130 8.11 5.75 9.85
C ASP A 130 7.58 6.87 10.76
N ASN A 131 6.43 7.46 10.45
CA ASN A 131 5.75 8.43 11.31
C ASN A 131 4.23 8.42 11.10
N ASP A 132 3.50 8.79 12.14
CA ASP A 132 2.04 8.70 12.18
C ASP A 132 1.35 9.75 11.30
N GLU A 133 1.96 10.94 11.14
CA GLU A 133 1.45 12.02 10.29
C GLU A 133 1.41 11.61 8.82
N ASP A 134 2.47 11.02 8.30
CA ASP A 134 2.55 10.60 6.90
C ASP A 134 1.68 9.35 6.65
N MET A 135 1.54 8.46 7.65
CA MET A 135 0.60 7.34 7.57
C MET A 135 -0.86 7.83 7.51
N GLU A 136 -1.24 8.82 8.34
CA GLU A 136 -2.56 9.45 8.28
C GLU A 136 -2.81 10.09 6.91
N LEU A 137 -1.85 10.87 6.42
CA LEU A 137 -1.96 11.56 5.13
C LEU A 137 -2.10 10.56 3.98
N ALA A 138 -1.34 9.46 3.99
CA ALA A 138 -1.43 8.42 2.98
C ALA A 138 -2.82 7.74 2.96
N VAL A 139 -3.38 7.42 4.12
CA VAL A 139 -4.73 6.86 4.20
C VAL A 139 -5.78 7.86 3.74
N ARG A 140 -5.70 9.13 4.15
CA ARG A 140 -6.61 10.21 3.70
C ARG A 140 -6.54 10.42 2.19
N GLU A 141 -5.37 10.33 1.59
CA GLU A 141 -5.21 10.41 0.14
C GLU A 141 -5.93 9.27 -0.57
N LEU A 142 -5.85 8.03 -0.08
CA LEU A 142 -6.58 6.90 -0.65
C LEU A 142 -8.10 7.01 -0.45
N ILE A 143 -8.56 7.62 0.63
CA ILE A 143 -10.00 7.96 0.81
C ILE A 143 -10.42 8.98 -0.25
N ARG A 144 -9.63 10.04 -0.45
CA ARG A 144 -9.91 11.11 -1.43
C ARG A 144 -9.97 10.57 -2.86
N THR A 145 -9.06 9.67 -3.23
CA THR A 145 -8.98 9.07 -4.58
C THR A 145 -9.88 7.84 -4.76
N GLN A 146 -10.57 7.43 -3.70
CA GLN A 146 -11.40 6.23 -3.69
C GLN A 146 -10.60 4.94 -3.96
N GLY A 147 -9.39 4.88 -3.41
CA GLY A 147 -8.46 3.77 -3.52
C GLY A 147 -7.29 4.03 -4.46
N GLY A 148 -6.31 3.15 -4.39
CA GLY A 148 -5.09 3.22 -5.20
C GLY A 148 -3.84 2.82 -4.46
N TYR A 149 -2.73 3.30 -5.00
CA TYR A 149 -1.41 3.33 -4.37
C TYR A 149 -1.01 4.78 -4.13
N THR A 150 -0.43 5.09 -3.00
CA THR A 150 0.10 6.43 -2.72
C THR A 150 1.42 6.38 -1.98
N ILE A 151 2.24 7.39 -2.22
CA ILE A 151 3.48 7.65 -1.50
C ILE A 151 3.40 9.05 -0.90
N VAL A 152 3.69 9.14 0.39
CA VAL A 152 3.86 10.38 1.13
C VAL A 152 5.31 10.50 1.55
N GLU A 153 5.91 11.67 1.39
CA GLU A 153 7.26 11.99 1.81
C GLU A 153 7.27 13.38 2.46
N ASN A 154 7.86 13.48 3.65
CA ASN A 154 8.01 14.76 4.35
C ASN A 154 6.69 15.55 4.43
N HIS A 155 5.62 14.91 4.89
CA HIS A 155 4.27 15.46 5.08
C HIS A 155 3.61 15.99 3.79
N LYS A 156 3.99 15.42 2.63
CA LYS A 156 3.40 15.74 1.34
C LYS A 156 3.16 14.50 0.51
N VAL A 157 2.01 14.45 -0.15
CA VAL A 157 1.77 13.41 -1.15
C VAL A 157 2.75 13.62 -2.31
N PHE A 158 3.64 12.64 -2.53
CA PHE A 158 4.55 12.64 -3.66
C PHE A 158 3.78 12.31 -4.96
N ASP A 159 3.05 11.21 -4.96
CA ASP A 159 2.25 10.78 -6.10
C ASP A 159 1.20 9.75 -5.69
N THR A 160 0.14 9.63 -6.51
CA THR A 160 -0.94 8.67 -6.29
C THR A 160 -1.39 8.04 -7.62
N LEU A 161 -1.36 6.73 -7.69
CA LEU A 161 -2.04 5.95 -8.72
C LEU A 161 -3.46 5.65 -8.23
N ALA A 162 -4.42 6.47 -8.67
CA ALA A 162 -5.81 6.31 -8.27
C ALA A 162 -6.45 5.07 -8.92
N LEU A 163 -7.13 4.25 -8.12
CA LEU A 163 -7.86 3.06 -8.52
C LEU A 163 -9.34 3.17 -8.09
N PRO A 164 -10.13 4.11 -8.68
CA PRO A 164 -11.45 4.48 -8.16
C PRO A 164 -12.53 3.42 -8.43
N VAL A 165 -12.26 2.42 -9.24
CA VAL A 165 -13.19 1.34 -9.50
C VAL A 165 -13.00 0.25 -8.46
N MET A 166 -13.91 0.17 -7.50
CA MET A 166 -13.88 -0.72 -6.33
C MET A 166 -12.65 -0.53 -5.41
N GLY A 167 -11.90 0.57 -5.58
CA GLY A 167 -10.62 0.77 -4.91
C GLY A 167 -9.48 -0.13 -5.44
N LEU A 168 -9.65 -0.76 -6.61
CA LEU A 168 -8.78 -1.81 -7.12
C LEU A 168 -8.35 -1.62 -8.58
N MET A 169 -9.09 -0.87 -9.37
CA MET A 169 -8.85 -0.72 -10.81
C MET A 169 -8.90 0.74 -11.24
N SER A 170 -8.04 1.08 -12.19
CA SER A 170 -7.99 2.40 -12.80
C SER A 170 -9.06 2.58 -13.88
N ASP A 171 -9.42 3.83 -14.11
CA ASP A 171 -10.23 4.29 -15.25
C ASP A 171 -9.45 5.22 -16.20
N LYS A 172 -8.10 5.27 -16.10
CA LYS A 172 -7.25 6.24 -16.81
C LYS A 172 -6.48 5.68 -18.00
N GLY A 173 -6.43 4.37 -18.14
CA GLY A 173 -5.71 3.70 -19.22
C GLY A 173 -4.29 3.26 -18.86
N PHE A 174 -3.86 2.19 -19.50
CA PHE A 174 -2.67 1.41 -19.18
C PHE A 174 -1.37 2.24 -19.23
N GLU A 175 -1.17 3.04 -20.28
CA GLU A 175 0.09 3.77 -20.48
C GLU A 175 0.35 4.76 -19.35
N LYS A 176 -0.69 5.49 -18.95
CA LYS A 176 -0.61 6.47 -17.86
C LYS A 176 -0.36 5.79 -16.53
N ASP A 177 -1.09 4.72 -16.25
CA ASP A 177 -0.99 3.97 -15.00
C ASP A 177 0.40 3.34 -14.87
N ASN A 178 0.92 2.73 -15.95
CA ASN A 178 2.24 2.12 -15.98
C ASN A 178 3.36 3.17 -15.76
N ALA A 179 3.25 4.33 -16.39
CA ALA A 179 4.22 5.42 -16.19
C ALA A 179 4.22 5.92 -14.74
N THR A 180 3.03 6.09 -14.14
CA THR A 180 2.89 6.49 -12.74
C THR A 180 3.46 5.42 -11.81
N LEU A 181 3.08 4.15 -12.00
CA LEU A 181 3.56 3.05 -11.17
C LEU A 181 5.09 2.92 -11.19
N LYS A 182 5.71 2.98 -12.37
CA LYS A 182 7.18 2.94 -12.49
C LYS A 182 7.87 4.05 -11.71
N ARG A 183 7.35 5.28 -11.80
CA ARG A 183 7.87 6.43 -11.05
C ARG A 183 7.72 6.24 -9.54
N MET A 184 6.58 5.73 -9.09
CA MET A 184 6.31 5.46 -7.69
C MET A 184 7.20 4.32 -7.14
N ILE A 185 7.40 3.24 -7.89
CA ILE A 185 8.31 2.15 -7.48
C ILE A 185 9.73 2.68 -7.31
N GLN A 186 10.24 3.46 -8.27
CA GLN A 186 11.55 4.07 -8.16
C GLN A 186 11.65 4.96 -6.91
N LYS A 187 10.64 5.80 -6.68
CA LYS A 187 10.59 6.67 -5.50
C LYS A 187 10.58 5.89 -4.18
N ALA A 188 9.83 4.81 -4.10
CA ALA A 188 9.81 3.95 -2.91
C ALA A 188 11.20 3.37 -2.61
N HIS A 189 11.94 2.93 -3.64
CA HIS A 189 13.33 2.49 -3.47
C HIS A 189 14.26 3.63 -3.04
N ASP A 190 14.08 4.84 -3.57
CA ASP A 190 14.85 6.02 -3.16
C ASP A 190 14.59 6.39 -1.70
N MET A 191 13.38 6.10 -1.18
CA MET A 191 12.99 6.24 0.22
C MET A 191 13.45 5.06 1.11
N GLY A 192 14.20 4.10 0.57
CA GLY A 192 14.82 3.02 1.35
C GLY A 192 14.16 1.65 1.22
N VAL A 193 13.02 1.50 0.54
CA VAL A 193 12.44 0.17 0.31
C VAL A 193 13.44 -0.70 -0.42
N LYS A 194 13.71 -1.89 0.12
CA LYS A 194 14.74 -2.80 -0.41
C LYS A 194 14.46 -3.20 -1.85
N LYS A 195 15.50 -3.22 -2.69
CA LYS A 195 15.37 -3.52 -4.13
C LYS A 195 14.82 -4.90 -4.46
N GLY A 196 14.89 -5.86 -3.54
CA GLY A 196 14.29 -7.19 -3.66
C GLY A 196 12.77 -7.21 -3.43
N HIS A 197 12.15 -6.09 -3.04
CA HIS A 197 10.71 -5.97 -2.86
C HIS A 197 10.09 -5.09 -3.96
N ASP A 198 8.98 -5.55 -4.54
CA ASP A 198 8.05 -4.61 -5.17
C ASP A 198 7.26 -3.93 -4.05
N PRO A 199 7.35 -2.58 -3.89
CA PRO A 199 6.79 -1.90 -2.71
C PRO A 199 5.29 -2.09 -2.55
N PHE A 200 4.53 -2.20 -3.63
CA PHE A 200 3.07 -2.31 -3.59
C PHE A 200 2.59 -3.76 -3.54
N ILE A 201 3.22 -4.66 -4.33
CA ILE A 201 2.90 -6.09 -4.30
C ILE A 201 3.27 -6.67 -2.94
N THR A 202 4.49 -6.40 -2.45
CA THR A 202 4.92 -6.88 -1.12
C THR A 202 3.95 -6.39 -0.04
N LEU A 203 3.62 -5.09 -0.03
CA LEU A 203 2.68 -4.51 0.93
C LEU A 203 1.31 -5.19 0.90
N SER A 204 0.80 -5.54 -0.28
CA SER A 204 -0.54 -6.12 -0.43
C SER A 204 -0.71 -7.48 0.25
N PHE A 205 0.37 -8.21 0.52
CA PHE A 205 0.35 -9.51 1.21
C PHE A 205 0.60 -9.41 2.73
N MET A 206 0.92 -8.24 3.26
CA MET A 206 1.24 -8.07 4.69
C MET A 206 0.01 -8.07 5.61
N ALA A 207 -1.20 -8.09 5.07
CA ALA A 207 -2.46 -8.11 5.82
C ALA A 207 -3.05 -9.52 6.00
N LEU A 208 -2.34 -10.56 5.56
CA LEU A 208 -2.73 -11.95 5.68
C LEU A 208 -2.34 -12.56 7.03
#